data_d3c8627c6ee1a1bf4787200dbc08c74f
#
_entry.id   d3c8627c6ee1a1bf4787200dbc08c74f
#
_cell.length_a   1.000
_cell.length_b   1.000
_cell.length_c   1.000
_cell.angle_alpha   90.00
_cell.angle_beta   90.00
_cell.angle_gamma   90.00
#
_symmetry.space_group_name_H-M   'P 1'
#
loop_
_entity.id
_entity.type
_entity.pdbx_description
1 polymer ?
#
loop_
_entity_poly.entity_id
_entity_poly.type
_entity_poly.pdbx_seq_one_letter_code
_entity_poly.pdbx_strand_id
1 'polypeptide(L)'
;MITGSLAPTQGSLIQAEGLTYVYLDQEYSTIRNDLSVLEQLALFNSELYDNELRTILNRFLFPVSTWNKKCSYLSGGEKMKLSLCCLMMSAQAPDVFIVDEPTNNIDILSMEILTETLKDYQGTLLVVSHDNYFVQQIKADKQIELF
;
A
#
# COMPACT_ATOMS: atom_id res chain seq x y z
N MET A 1 -10.77 -13.37 -6.17
CA MET A 1 -10.25 -14.13 -7.33
C MET A 1 -8.73 -14.11 -7.38
N ILE A 2 -8.08 -13.00 -7.70
CA ILE A 2 -6.60 -12.93 -7.83
C ILE A 2 -5.87 -13.36 -6.57
N THR A 3 -6.39 -13.03 -5.39
CA THR A 3 -5.84 -13.44 -4.08
C THR A 3 -6.19 -14.89 -3.67
N GLY A 4 -6.86 -15.65 -4.52
CA GLY A 4 -7.28 -17.03 -4.20
C GLY A 4 -8.55 -17.16 -3.35
N SER A 5 -9.09 -16.06 -2.82
CA SER A 5 -10.25 -16.08 -1.91
C SER A 5 -11.55 -16.50 -2.60
N LEU A 6 -11.65 -16.36 -3.91
CA LEU A 6 -12.83 -16.71 -4.71
C LEU A 6 -12.40 -17.40 -6.00
N ALA A 7 -13.08 -18.47 -6.37
CA ALA A 7 -12.91 -19.10 -7.68
C ALA A 7 -13.61 -18.27 -8.78
N PRO A 8 -13.10 -18.24 -10.02
CA PRO A 8 -13.77 -17.60 -11.13
C PRO A 8 -15.05 -18.37 -11.48
N THR A 9 -16.12 -17.65 -11.82
CA THR A 9 -17.39 -18.24 -12.24
C THR A 9 -17.27 -18.92 -13.61
N GLN A 10 -16.43 -18.36 -14.47
CA GLN A 10 -16.08 -18.90 -15.80
C GLN A 10 -14.60 -18.61 -16.09
N GLY A 11 -13.99 -19.43 -16.93
CA GLY A 11 -12.59 -19.30 -17.29
C GLY A 11 -11.66 -19.93 -16.25
N SER A 12 -10.38 -19.60 -16.34
CA SER A 12 -9.33 -20.10 -15.44
C SER A 12 -8.40 -18.97 -15.00
N LEU A 13 -7.93 -19.06 -13.77
CA LEU A 13 -6.88 -18.21 -13.22
C LEU A 13 -5.63 -19.07 -13.05
N ILE A 14 -4.56 -18.67 -13.73
CA ILE A 14 -3.26 -19.35 -13.63
C ILE A 14 -2.30 -18.38 -12.94
N GLN A 15 -1.71 -18.82 -11.83
CA GLN A 15 -0.70 -18.06 -11.10
C GLN A 15 0.63 -18.78 -11.19
N ALA A 16 1.74 -18.03 -11.26
CA ALA A 16 3.07 -18.60 -11.19
C ALA A 16 3.31 -19.17 -9.77
N GLU A 17 4.03 -20.29 -9.71
CA GLU A 17 4.43 -20.86 -8.41
C GLU A 17 5.40 -19.92 -7.69
N GLY A 18 5.20 -19.76 -6.38
CA GLY A 18 6.06 -18.92 -5.55
C GLY A 18 5.82 -17.41 -5.70
N LEU A 19 4.81 -16.97 -6.46
CA LEU A 19 4.47 -15.57 -6.63
C LEU A 19 4.10 -14.94 -5.28
N THR A 20 4.82 -13.89 -4.90
CA THR A 20 4.52 -13.10 -3.71
C THR A 20 3.65 -11.90 -4.07
N TYR A 21 2.61 -11.64 -3.30
CA TYR A 21 1.78 -10.47 -3.51
C TYR A 21 1.42 -9.79 -2.20
N VAL A 22 1.16 -8.49 -2.29
CA VAL A 22 0.55 -7.71 -1.22
C VAL A 22 -0.71 -7.06 -1.75
N TYR A 23 -1.76 -7.12 -0.92
CA TYR A 23 -3.05 -6.51 -1.21
C TYR A 23 -3.32 -5.38 -0.22
N LEU A 24 -3.41 -4.19 -0.73
CA LEU A 24 -3.82 -3.01 0.01
C LEU A 24 -5.33 -2.85 -0.16
N ASP A 25 -6.07 -3.29 0.84
CA ASP A 25 -7.52 -3.21 0.88
C ASP A 25 -8.00 -1.89 1.49
N GLN A 26 -9.29 -1.62 1.34
CA GLN A 26 -9.92 -0.40 1.87
C GLN A 26 -9.96 -0.34 3.41
N GLU A 27 -9.80 -1.47 4.08
CA GLU A 27 -9.80 -1.57 5.54
C GLU A 27 -8.39 -1.47 6.13
N TYR A 28 -7.36 -1.44 5.28
CA TYR A 28 -5.95 -1.43 5.69
C TYR A 28 -5.62 -2.57 6.66
N SER A 29 -6.04 -3.79 6.33
CA SER A 29 -5.90 -4.99 7.16
C SER A 29 -4.44 -5.33 7.53
N THR A 30 -3.48 -4.81 6.77
CA THR A 30 -2.04 -4.93 7.08
C THR A 30 -1.61 -4.09 8.28
N ILE A 31 -2.43 -3.12 8.71
CA ILE A 31 -2.14 -2.23 9.83
C ILE A 31 -2.72 -2.79 11.12
N ARG A 32 -1.86 -3.03 12.09
CA ARG A 32 -2.25 -3.45 13.44
C ARG A 32 -2.65 -2.24 14.28
N ASN A 33 -3.91 -2.17 14.64
CA ASN A 33 -4.48 -1.04 15.36
C ASN A 33 -3.97 -0.86 16.80
N ASP A 34 -3.41 -1.92 17.39
CA ASP A 34 -2.86 -1.95 18.75
C ASP A 34 -1.43 -1.40 18.86
N LEU A 35 -0.71 -1.34 17.73
CA LEU A 35 0.66 -0.85 17.67
C LEU A 35 0.71 0.67 17.43
N SER A 36 1.82 1.28 17.85
CA SER A 36 2.16 2.63 17.41
C SER A 36 2.62 2.66 15.94
N VAL A 37 2.61 3.83 15.34
CA VAL A 37 3.08 4.03 13.95
C VAL A 37 4.52 3.52 13.79
N LEU A 38 5.40 3.83 14.74
CA LEU A 38 6.79 3.40 14.70
C LEU A 38 6.94 1.88 14.85
N GLU A 39 6.22 1.27 15.80
CA GLU A 39 6.22 -0.17 16.00
C GLU A 39 5.67 -0.91 14.78
N GLN A 40 4.61 -0.38 14.16
CA GLN A 40 4.03 -0.94 12.94
C GLN A 40 5.07 -0.97 11.81
N LEU A 41 5.81 0.12 11.60
CA LEU A 41 6.85 0.17 10.57
C LEU A 41 7.99 -0.80 10.87
N ALA A 42 8.41 -0.90 12.13
CA ALA A 42 9.49 -1.82 12.57
C ALA A 42 9.16 -3.30 12.32
N LEU A 43 7.88 -3.69 12.26
CA LEU A 43 7.48 -5.07 11.94
C LEU A 43 7.86 -5.50 10.52
N PHE A 44 7.94 -4.56 9.58
CA PHE A 44 8.21 -4.86 8.16
C PHE A 44 9.69 -4.95 7.85
N ASN A 45 10.53 -4.35 8.69
CA ASN A 45 11.98 -4.46 8.55
C ASN A 45 12.65 -4.32 9.93
N SER A 46 12.95 -5.45 10.55
CA SER A 46 13.61 -5.52 11.86
C SER A 46 15.11 -5.21 11.83
N GLU A 47 15.70 -5.04 10.65
CA GLU A 47 17.11 -4.73 10.49
C GLU A 47 17.38 -3.22 10.53
N LEU A 48 16.33 -2.40 10.33
CA LEU A 48 16.46 -0.95 10.39
C LEU A 48 16.57 -0.43 11.81
N TYR A 49 17.47 0.51 12.00
CA TYR A 49 17.60 1.24 13.26
C TYR A 49 16.49 2.29 13.42
N ASP A 50 16.20 2.68 14.65
CA ASP A 50 15.15 3.62 15.01
C ASP A 50 15.26 4.98 14.26
N ASN A 51 16.47 5.48 14.04
CA ASN A 51 16.73 6.71 13.28
C ASN A 51 16.36 6.58 11.79
N GLU A 52 16.52 5.39 11.21
CA GLU A 52 16.16 5.11 9.81
C GLU A 52 14.65 5.06 9.67
N LEU A 53 13.96 4.37 10.57
CA LEU A 53 12.49 4.32 10.63
C LEU A 53 11.89 5.73 10.74
N ARG A 54 12.46 6.59 11.59
CA ARG A 54 12.04 7.99 11.74
C ARG A 54 12.28 8.81 10.47
N THR A 55 13.37 8.56 9.78
CA THR A 55 13.67 9.21 8.49
C THR A 55 12.63 8.85 7.44
N ILE A 56 12.22 7.58 7.40
CA ILE A 56 11.19 7.10 6.49
C ILE A 56 9.84 7.75 6.80
N LEU A 57 9.42 7.76 8.07
CA LEU A 57 8.18 8.40 8.50
C LEU A 57 8.15 9.89 8.12
N ASN A 58 9.27 10.59 8.24
CA ASN A 58 9.37 11.98 7.80
C ASN A 58 9.17 12.14 6.28
N ARG A 59 9.72 11.23 5.46
CA ARG A 59 9.52 11.25 4.00
C ARG A 59 8.05 11.07 3.62
N PHE A 60 7.30 10.26 4.39
CA PHE A 60 5.87 10.07 4.22
C PHE A 60 5.02 11.10 4.98
N LEU A 61 5.63 12.20 5.40
CA LEU A 61 4.96 13.32 6.08
C LEU A 61 4.21 12.93 7.36
N PHE A 62 4.77 11.98 8.13
CA PHE A 62 4.28 11.71 9.47
C PHE A 62 4.95 12.66 10.46
N PRO A 63 4.19 13.58 11.10
CA PRO A 63 4.75 14.46 12.11
C PRO A 63 5.22 13.67 13.34
N VAL A 64 6.28 14.14 13.99
CA VAL A 64 6.89 13.50 15.17
C VAL A 64 5.85 13.16 16.25
N SER A 65 4.84 14.03 16.41
CA SER A 65 3.75 13.84 17.38
C SER A 65 2.88 12.59 17.11
N THR A 66 2.94 12.02 15.91
CA THR A 66 2.15 10.83 15.54
C THR A 66 2.91 9.53 15.68
N TRP A 67 4.23 9.54 15.74
CA TRP A 67 5.04 8.33 15.71
C TRP A 67 4.73 7.34 16.82
N ASN A 68 4.44 7.85 18.02
CA ASN A 68 4.06 7.04 19.19
C ASN A 68 2.54 6.88 19.37
N LYS A 69 1.73 7.42 18.45
CA LYS A 69 0.28 7.20 18.47
C LYS A 69 -0.05 5.80 17.98
N LYS A 70 -1.07 5.17 18.58
CA LYS A 70 -1.60 3.91 18.08
C LYS A 70 -2.22 4.10 16.70
N CYS A 71 -2.04 3.11 15.84
CA CYS A 71 -2.58 3.11 14.49
C CYS A 71 -4.12 3.20 14.46
N SER A 72 -4.80 2.81 15.55
CA SER A 72 -6.24 2.98 15.71
C SER A 72 -6.72 4.45 15.65
N TYR A 73 -5.83 5.42 15.93
CA TYR A 73 -6.16 6.85 15.90
C TYR A 73 -5.83 7.53 14.55
N LEU A 74 -5.30 6.78 13.60
CA LEU A 74 -4.97 7.29 12.29
C LEU A 74 -6.23 7.43 11.43
N SER A 75 -6.28 8.51 10.64
CA SER A 75 -7.26 8.65 9.56
C SER A 75 -7.02 7.62 8.45
N GLY A 76 -7.99 7.44 7.55
CA GLY A 76 -7.85 6.55 6.39
C GLY A 76 -6.63 6.91 5.53
N GLY A 77 -6.43 8.18 5.21
CA GLY A 77 -5.26 8.65 4.46
C GLY A 77 -3.93 8.42 5.17
N GLU A 78 -3.89 8.58 6.51
CA GLU A 78 -2.70 8.24 7.30
C GLU A 78 -2.42 6.75 7.33
N LYS A 79 -3.46 5.91 7.44
CA LYS A 79 -3.31 4.44 7.34
C LYS A 79 -2.82 4.02 5.96
N MET A 80 -3.32 4.65 4.89
CA MET A 80 -2.83 4.45 3.53
C MET A 80 -1.33 4.74 3.43
N LYS A 81 -0.90 5.92 3.87
CA LYS A 81 0.52 6.32 3.87
C LYS A 81 1.37 5.35 4.68
N LEU A 82 0.90 4.92 5.86
CA LEU A 82 1.63 3.97 6.69
C LEU A 82 1.75 2.60 6.02
N SER A 83 0.69 2.12 5.36
CA SER A 83 0.73 0.88 4.59
C SER A 83 1.77 0.95 3.47
N LEU A 84 1.83 2.05 2.74
CA LEU A 84 2.85 2.27 1.70
C LEU A 84 4.26 2.30 2.29
N CYS A 85 4.45 3.01 3.42
CA CYS A 85 5.71 3.00 4.15
C CYS A 85 6.17 1.57 4.47
N CYS A 86 5.29 0.78 5.06
CA CYS A 86 5.56 -0.61 5.45
C CYS A 86 5.97 -1.46 4.24
N LEU A 87 5.26 -1.32 3.13
CA LEU A 87 5.52 -2.07 1.91
C LEU A 87 6.85 -1.69 1.26
N MET A 88 7.15 -0.39 1.18
CA MET A 88 8.41 0.11 0.63
C MET A 88 9.62 -0.31 1.46
N MET A 89 9.42 -0.53 2.76
CA MET A 89 10.48 -0.93 3.71
C MET A 89 10.56 -2.42 3.93
N SER A 90 9.66 -3.21 3.35
CA SER A 90 9.73 -4.66 3.40
C SER A 90 11.08 -5.14 2.87
N ALA A 91 11.74 -6.04 3.60
CA ALA A 91 13.04 -6.60 3.20
C ALA A 91 12.99 -7.32 1.83
N GLN A 92 11.82 -7.73 1.42
CA GLN A 92 11.54 -8.30 0.10
C GLN A 92 10.33 -7.58 -0.50
N ALA A 93 10.56 -6.86 -1.61
CA ALA A 93 9.45 -6.30 -2.37
C ALA A 93 8.59 -7.44 -2.94
N PRO A 94 7.26 -7.36 -2.86
CA PRO A 94 6.38 -8.35 -3.48
C PRO A 94 6.51 -8.33 -5.00
N ASP A 95 6.25 -9.46 -5.67
CA ASP A 95 6.21 -9.52 -7.13
C ASP A 95 5.00 -8.78 -7.71
N VAL A 96 3.89 -8.81 -6.97
CA VAL A 96 2.64 -8.16 -7.34
C VAL A 96 2.11 -7.31 -6.20
N PHE A 97 1.81 -6.06 -6.50
CA PHE A 97 1.14 -5.14 -5.59
C PHE A 97 -0.28 -4.85 -6.09
N ILE A 98 -1.26 -5.22 -5.30
CA ILE A 98 -2.68 -5.04 -5.61
C ILE A 98 -3.21 -3.89 -4.75
N VAL A 99 -3.80 -2.90 -5.40
CA VAL A 99 -4.32 -1.70 -4.73
C VAL A 99 -5.78 -1.50 -5.14
N ASP A 100 -6.67 -1.50 -4.17
CA ASP A 100 -8.11 -1.43 -4.39
C ASP A 100 -8.68 -0.10 -3.89
N GLU A 101 -9.15 0.72 -4.84
CA GLU A 101 -9.72 2.05 -4.61
C GLU A 101 -8.89 2.95 -3.68
N PRO A 102 -7.58 3.12 -3.94
CA PRO A 102 -6.66 3.77 -3.01
C PRO A 102 -6.91 5.28 -2.86
N THR A 103 -7.67 5.87 -3.75
CA THR A 103 -7.95 7.31 -3.78
C THR A 103 -9.13 7.72 -2.91
N ASN A 104 -9.86 6.73 -2.37
CA ASN A 104 -11.02 7.01 -1.53
C ASN A 104 -10.61 7.65 -0.19
N ASN A 105 -11.20 8.82 0.10
CA ASN A 105 -11.04 9.55 1.37
C ASN A 105 -9.59 9.92 1.73
N ILE A 106 -8.73 10.14 0.76
CA ILE A 106 -7.37 10.65 0.99
C ILE A 106 -7.24 12.13 0.58
N ASP A 107 -6.38 12.85 1.29
CA ASP A 107 -6.06 14.24 0.98
C ASP A 107 -5.07 14.34 -0.21
N ILE A 108 -4.95 15.55 -0.77
CA ILE A 108 -4.11 15.81 -1.95
C ILE A 108 -2.65 15.39 -1.73
N LEU A 109 -2.08 15.69 -0.56
CA LEU A 109 -0.68 15.34 -0.27
C LEU A 109 -0.49 13.82 -0.18
N SER A 110 -1.45 13.12 0.44
CA SER A 110 -1.44 11.66 0.50
C SER A 110 -1.61 11.04 -0.89
N MET A 111 -2.38 11.66 -1.77
CA MET A 111 -2.53 11.27 -3.17
C MET A 111 -1.20 11.40 -3.94
N GLU A 112 -0.47 12.50 -3.75
CA GLU A 112 0.84 12.71 -4.38
C GLU A 112 1.84 11.63 -3.93
N ILE A 113 1.94 11.38 -2.62
CA ILE A 113 2.81 10.34 -2.07
C ILE A 113 2.44 8.96 -2.63
N LEU A 114 1.16 8.61 -2.66
CA LEU A 114 0.66 7.36 -3.24
C LEU A 114 1.10 7.24 -4.70
N THR A 115 0.83 8.26 -5.51
CA THR A 115 1.11 8.25 -6.94
C THR A 115 2.60 8.07 -7.21
N GLU A 116 3.46 8.84 -6.53
CA GLU A 116 4.92 8.72 -6.69
C GLU A 116 5.43 7.35 -6.22
N THR A 117 4.93 6.86 -5.08
CA THR A 117 5.29 5.53 -4.56
C THR A 117 4.95 4.41 -5.55
N LEU A 118 3.76 4.47 -6.18
CA LEU A 118 3.34 3.46 -7.15
C LEU A 118 4.10 3.55 -8.47
N LYS A 119 4.50 4.75 -8.90
CA LYS A 119 5.38 4.93 -10.09
C LYS A 119 6.77 4.33 -9.89
N ASP A 120 7.31 4.44 -8.69
CA ASP A 120 8.64 3.94 -8.37
C ASP A 120 8.69 2.42 -8.16
N TYR A 121 7.52 1.79 -8.01
CA TYR A 121 7.43 0.35 -7.82
C TYR A 121 7.83 -0.41 -9.07
N GLN A 122 8.79 -1.36 -8.95
CA GLN A 122 9.38 -2.08 -10.07
C GLN A 122 8.73 -3.44 -10.37
N GLY A 123 7.81 -3.90 -9.52
CA GLY A 123 7.05 -5.14 -9.73
C GLY A 123 5.79 -4.93 -10.56
N THR A 124 4.93 -5.95 -10.58
CA THR A 124 3.62 -5.86 -11.24
C THR A 124 2.63 -5.11 -10.35
N LEU A 125 2.09 -3.99 -10.85
CA LEU A 125 1.08 -3.21 -10.16
C LEU A 125 -0.31 -3.51 -10.76
N LEU A 126 -1.24 -3.92 -9.90
CA LEU A 126 -2.65 -4.08 -10.23
C LEU A 126 -3.46 -3.06 -9.44
N VAL A 127 -4.08 -2.12 -10.13
CA VAL A 127 -4.88 -1.06 -9.51
C VAL A 127 -6.34 -1.22 -9.93
N VAL A 128 -7.23 -1.22 -8.95
CA VAL A 128 -8.66 -1.05 -9.16
C VAL A 128 -9.01 0.37 -8.73
N SER A 129 -9.50 1.18 -9.65
CA SER A 129 -9.90 2.55 -9.36
C SER A 129 -10.93 3.07 -10.37
N HIS A 130 -11.83 3.89 -9.91
CA HIS A 130 -12.74 4.69 -10.74
C HIS A 130 -12.24 6.12 -10.97
N ASP A 131 -11.10 6.50 -10.38
CA ASP A 131 -10.49 7.81 -10.54
C ASP A 131 -9.61 7.85 -11.80
N ASN A 132 -10.15 8.38 -12.88
CA ASN A 132 -9.46 8.50 -14.17
C ASN A 132 -8.20 9.37 -14.11
N TYR A 133 -8.19 10.40 -13.25
CA TYR A 133 -7.03 11.26 -13.09
C TYR A 133 -5.87 10.48 -12.46
N PHE A 134 -6.14 9.75 -11.40
CA PHE A 134 -5.15 8.90 -10.73
C PHE A 134 -4.59 7.83 -11.69
N VAL A 135 -5.47 7.11 -12.44
CA VAL A 135 -5.06 6.09 -13.41
C VAL A 135 -4.14 6.67 -14.48
N GLN A 136 -4.42 7.88 -14.97
CA GLN A 136 -3.54 8.57 -15.92
C GLN A 136 -2.19 8.94 -15.29
N GLN A 137 -2.18 9.34 -14.03
CA GLN A 137 -0.95 9.73 -13.33
C GLN A 137 0.02 8.57 -13.11
N ILE A 138 -0.47 7.38 -12.79
CA ILE A 138 0.37 6.17 -12.61
C ILE A 138 0.85 5.57 -13.93
N LYS A 139 0.36 6.06 -15.09
CA LYS A 139 0.75 5.62 -16.44
C LYS A 139 0.61 4.09 -16.62
N ALA A 140 -0.56 3.56 -16.31
CA ALA A 140 -0.84 2.13 -16.47
C ALA A 140 -0.59 1.65 -17.91
N ASP A 141 0.15 0.54 -18.08
CA ASP A 141 0.46 -0.05 -19.39
C ASP A 141 -0.75 -0.70 -20.04
N LYS A 142 -1.69 -1.19 -19.24
CA LYS A 142 -2.93 -1.84 -19.67
C LYS A 142 -4.09 -1.40 -18.79
N GLN A 143 -5.24 -1.22 -19.43
CA GLN A 143 -6.49 -0.93 -18.74
C GLN A 143 -7.53 -1.97 -19.13
N ILE A 144 -8.31 -2.44 -18.16
CA ILE A 144 -9.44 -3.35 -18.32
C ILE A 144 -10.66 -2.66 -17.74
N GLU A 145 -11.67 -2.45 -18.56
CA GLU A 145 -12.96 -1.91 -18.10
C GLU A 145 -13.86 -3.08 -17.71
N LEU A 146 -14.42 -3.01 -16.52
CA LEU A 146 -15.42 -3.96 -16.03
C LEU A 146 -16.80 -3.32 -16.15
N PHE A 147 -17.72 -4.02 -16.81
CA PHE A 147 -19.10 -3.59 -17.02
C PHE A 147 -20.05 -4.24 -16.01
#